data_357ae426ef587e4b04eabec01974279f
#
_entry.id   357ae426ef587e4b04eabec01974279f
#
_cell.length_a   1.000
_cell.length_b   1.000
_cell.length_c   1.000
_cell.angle_alpha   90.00
_cell.angle_beta   90.00
_cell.angle_gamma   90.00
#
_symmetry.space_group_name_H-M   'P 1'
#
loop_
_entity.id
_entity.type
_entity.pdbx_description
1 polymer ?
#
loop_
_entity_poly.entity_id
_entity_poly.type
_entity_poly.pdbx_seq_one_letter_code
_entity_poly.pdbx_strand_id
1 'polypeptide(L)'
;MVPELAERPVSPKSRLQEITQRELRCAPEYKLEGEKGPAHSPTFTSVVLVEGRRMGRGTGSSKKEAESAAATDAIKRLAEEGVNCS
;
A
#
# COMPACT_ATOMS: atom_id res chain seq x y z
N MET A 1 5.57 25.92 -14.68
CA MET A 1 5.11 24.56 -14.89
C MET A 1 6.19 23.58 -14.45
N VAL A 2 5.80 22.50 -13.84
CA VAL A 2 6.76 21.56 -13.29
C VAL A 2 6.51 20.19 -13.88
N PRO A 3 7.06 19.94 -15.06
CA PRO A 3 6.79 18.68 -15.74
C PRO A 3 7.24 17.45 -14.99
N GLU A 4 8.23 17.58 -14.15
CA GLU A 4 8.68 16.41 -13.42
C GLU A 4 7.61 15.85 -12.49
N LEU A 5 6.63 16.65 -12.11
CA LEU A 5 5.53 16.13 -11.30
C LEU A 5 4.68 15.15 -12.11
N ALA A 6 4.48 15.46 -13.38
CA ALA A 6 3.71 14.58 -14.25
C ALA A 6 4.49 13.33 -14.61
N GLU A 7 5.80 13.43 -14.62
CA GLU A 7 6.67 12.30 -14.99
C GLU A 7 7.04 11.45 -13.78
N ARG A 8 6.79 11.95 -12.58
CA ARG A 8 7.17 11.22 -11.38
C ARG A 8 6.17 10.09 -11.13
N PRO A 9 6.66 8.88 -10.98
CA PRO A 9 5.75 7.76 -10.69
C PRO A 9 5.11 7.93 -9.32
N VAL A 10 3.82 7.65 -9.26
CA VAL A 10 3.11 7.71 -8.00
C VAL A 10 3.36 6.42 -7.26
N SER A 11 3.79 6.51 -6.01
CA SER A 11 4.02 5.32 -5.22
C SER A 11 2.70 4.62 -4.93
N PRO A 12 2.71 3.30 -4.75
CA PRO A 12 1.47 2.60 -4.42
C PRO A 12 0.81 3.13 -3.15
N LYS A 13 1.60 3.55 -2.18
CA LYS A 13 1.06 4.10 -0.93
C LYS A 13 0.29 5.38 -1.19
N SER A 14 0.85 6.28 -1.99
CA SER A 14 0.18 7.53 -2.33
C SER A 14 -1.09 7.28 -3.12
N ARG A 15 -1.02 6.35 -4.06
CA ARG A 15 -2.17 6.01 -4.88
C ARG A 15 -3.31 5.44 -4.02
N LEU A 16 -2.98 4.54 -3.12
CA LEU A 16 -3.97 3.96 -2.24
C LEU A 16 -4.60 5.03 -1.36
N GLN A 17 -3.80 5.94 -0.84
CA GLN A 17 -4.32 7.02 0.00
C GLN A 17 -5.30 7.88 -0.77
N GLU A 18 -5.00 8.21 -2.01
CA GLU A 18 -5.93 9.00 -2.81
C GLU A 18 -7.24 8.26 -3.02
N ILE A 19 -7.16 6.97 -3.32
CA ILE A 19 -8.35 6.16 -3.55
C ILE A 19 -9.21 6.10 -2.30
N THR A 20 -8.61 5.78 -1.15
CA THR A 20 -9.37 5.62 0.07
C THR A 20 -9.97 6.93 0.55
N GLN A 21 -9.26 8.03 0.38
CA GLN A 21 -9.80 9.32 0.79
C GLN A 21 -10.94 9.77 -0.13
N ARG A 22 -10.80 9.50 -1.42
CA ARG A 22 -11.85 9.90 -2.37
C ARG A 22 -13.07 9.01 -2.29
N GLU A 23 -12.87 7.69 -2.23
CA GLU A 23 -13.99 6.76 -2.31
C GLU A 23 -14.55 6.36 -0.96
N LEU A 24 -13.69 6.29 0.04
CA LEU A 24 -14.09 5.78 1.36
C LEU A 24 -13.95 6.80 2.47
N ARG A 25 -13.36 7.96 2.16
CA ARG A 25 -13.17 9.07 3.09
C ARG A 25 -12.42 8.66 4.35
N CYS A 26 -11.45 7.80 4.19
CA CYS A 26 -10.60 7.38 5.30
C CYS A 26 -9.18 7.20 4.81
N ALA A 27 -8.24 7.19 5.75
CA ALA A 27 -6.83 6.99 5.42
C ALA A 27 -6.47 5.53 5.68
N PRO A 28 -5.60 4.95 4.85
CA PRO A 28 -5.13 3.59 5.10
C PRO A 28 -4.17 3.58 6.27
N GLU A 29 -4.18 2.49 7.01
CA GLU A 29 -3.28 2.30 8.14
C GLU A 29 -2.38 1.11 7.83
N TYR A 30 -1.07 1.31 8.00
CA TYR A 30 -0.09 0.28 7.74
C TYR A 30 0.42 -0.29 9.05
N LYS A 31 0.50 -1.60 9.14
CA LYS A 31 1.04 -2.27 10.31
C LYS A 31 2.07 -3.29 9.88
N LEU A 32 3.16 -3.37 10.63
CA LEU A 32 4.17 -4.39 10.40
C LEU A 32 3.70 -5.66 11.08
N GLU A 33 3.44 -6.69 10.27
CA GLU A 33 2.94 -7.94 10.80
C GLU A 33 4.05 -8.82 11.33
N GLY A 34 5.22 -8.77 10.71
CA GLY A 34 6.33 -9.56 11.19
C GLY A 34 7.56 -9.39 10.33
N GLU A 35 8.60 -10.02 10.80
CA GLU A 35 9.89 -9.99 10.15
C GLU A 35 10.44 -11.40 10.18
N LYS A 36 10.87 -11.92 9.05
CA LYS A 36 11.36 -13.29 8.95
C LYS A 36 12.64 -13.32 8.15
N GLY A 37 13.35 -14.43 8.25
CA GLY A 37 14.55 -14.65 7.48
C GLY A 37 15.82 -14.38 8.27
N PRO A 38 16.97 -14.68 7.67
CA PRO A 38 18.26 -14.46 8.35
C PRO A 38 18.51 -12.97 8.56
N ALA A 39 19.33 -12.67 9.55
CA ALA A 39 19.59 -11.28 9.92
C ALA A 39 20.17 -10.46 8.77
N HIS A 40 20.91 -11.08 7.87
CA HIS A 40 21.52 -10.36 6.75
C HIS A 40 20.57 -10.21 5.56
N SER A 41 19.41 -10.83 5.60
CA SER A 41 18.46 -10.75 4.51
C SER A 41 17.04 -10.93 5.06
N PRO A 42 16.59 -9.99 5.89
CA PRO A 42 15.26 -10.14 6.51
C PRO A 42 14.15 -9.90 5.49
N THR A 43 13.03 -10.54 5.73
CA THR A 43 11.83 -10.30 4.96
C THR A 43 10.79 -9.70 5.90
N PHE A 44 10.34 -8.50 5.56
CA PHE A 44 9.32 -7.83 6.35
C PHE A 44 7.95 -8.08 5.72
N THR A 45 6.95 -8.23 6.57
CA THR A 45 5.58 -8.40 6.12
C THR A 45 4.75 -7.24 6.69
N SER A 46 4.06 -6.54 5.81
CA SER A 46 3.21 -5.44 6.21
C SER A 46 1.80 -5.68 5.75
N VAL A 47 0.83 -5.18 6.51
CA VAL A 47 -0.57 -5.22 6.10
C VAL A 47 -1.09 -3.80 6.10
N VAL A 48 -2.07 -3.54 5.24
CA VAL A 48 -2.73 -2.26 5.21
C VAL A 48 -4.20 -2.48 5.56
N LEU A 49 -4.69 -1.64 6.47
CA LEU A 49 -6.07 -1.69 6.90
C LEU A 49 -6.78 -0.44 6.42
N VAL A 50 -8.01 -0.61 5.97
CA VAL A 50 -8.87 0.50 5.56
C VAL A 50 -10.18 0.31 6.31
N GLU A 51 -10.54 1.29 7.11
CA GLU A 51 -11.72 1.24 7.95
C GLU A 51 -11.70 0.02 8.88
N GLY A 52 -10.51 -0.30 9.38
CA GLY A 52 -10.35 -1.43 10.29
C GLY A 52 -10.32 -2.78 9.63
N ARG A 53 -10.46 -2.84 8.30
CA ARG A 53 -10.45 -4.09 7.56
C ARG A 53 -9.10 -4.31 6.90
N ARG A 54 -8.60 -5.52 6.96
CA ARG A 54 -7.36 -5.84 6.28
C ARG A 54 -7.62 -5.88 4.78
N MET A 55 -7.07 -4.90 4.06
CA MET A 55 -7.32 -4.78 2.64
C MET A 55 -6.14 -5.26 1.79
N GLY A 56 -4.96 -5.32 2.35
CA GLY A 56 -3.81 -5.77 1.57
C GLY A 56 -2.69 -6.24 2.46
N ARG A 57 -1.80 -7.04 1.87
CA ARG A 57 -0.64 -7.58 2.56
C ARG A 57 0.51 -7.67 1.58
N GLY A 58 1.70 -7.31 2.04
CA GLY A 58 2.85 -7.36 1.16
C GLY A 58 4.12 -7.66 1.93
N THR A 59 5.11 -8.13 1.20
CA THR A 59 6.41 -8.44 1.78
C THR A 59 7.49 -7.70 1.01
N GLY A 60 8.61 -7.49 1.66
CA GLY A 60 9.73 -6.83 1.02
C GLY A 60 10.96 -6.94 1.88
N SER A 61 12.09 -6.49 1.35
CA SER A 61 13.36 -6.53 2.07
C SER A 61 13.50 -5.36 3.03
N SER A 62 12.53 -4.46 3.06
CA SER A 62 12.49 -3.35 4.01
C SER A 62 11.03 -3.06 4.35
N LYS A 63 10.83 -2.30 5.43
CA LYS A 63 9.46 -1.92 5.79
C LYS A 63 8.79 -1.14 4.67
N LYS A 64 9.53 -0.24 4.04
CA LYS A 64 8.99 0.57 2.96
C LYS A 64 8.53 -0.30 1.80
N GLU A 65 9.34 -1.28 1.41
CA GLU A 65 8.98 -2.17 0.33
C GLU A 65 7.77 -3.02 0.69
N ALA A 66 7.72 -3.50 1.93
CA ALA A 66 6.58 -4.30 2.39
C ALA A 66 5.30 -3.47 2.36
N GLU A 67 5.38 -2.22 2.80
CA GLU A 67 4.20 -1.35 2.78
C GLU A 67 3.76 -1.05 1.36
N SER A 68 4.70 -0.80 0.45
CA SER A 68 4.36 -0.56 -0.94
C SER A 68 3.69 -1.78 -1.57
N ALA A 69 4.20 -2.97 -1.26
CA ALA A 69 3.59 -4.20 -1.76
C ALA A 69 2.19 -4.38 -1.19
N ALA A 70 2.01 -4.06 0.10
CA ALA A 70 0.69 -4.15 0.73
C ALA A 70 -0.29 -3.18 0.08
N ALA A 71 0.18 -1.97 -0.24
CA ALA A 71 -0.67 -0.98 -0.89
C ALA A 71 -1.10 -1.46 -2.28
N THR A 72 -0.18 -2.06 -3.03
CA THR A 72 -0.50 -2.60 -4.35
C THR A 72 -1.56 -3.67 -4.25
N ASP A 73 -1.43 -4.56 -3.27
CA ASP A 73 -2.41 -5.61 -3.05
C ASP A 73 -3.78 -5.02 -2.69
N ALA A 74 -3.78 -3.99 -1.85
CA ALA A 74 -5.02 -3.34 -1.45
C ALA A 74 -5.72 -2.68 -2.64
N ILE A 75 -4.94 -2.04 -3.52
CA ILE A 75 -5.52 -1.42 -4.72
C ILE A 75 -6.20 -2.46 -5.59
N LYS A 76 -5.56 -3.60 -5.78
CA LYS A 76 -6.16 -4.67 -6.56
C LYS A 76 -7.46 -5.16 -5.92
N ARG A 77 -7.44 -5.32 -4.61
CA ARG A 77 -8.62 -5.82 -3.91
C ARG A 77 -9.78 -4.83 -4.00
N LEU A 78 -9.48 -3.55 -3.86
CA LEU A 78 -10.52 -2.53 -3.98
C LEU A 78 -11.11 -2.52 -5.38
N ALA A 79 -10.27 -2.68 -6.39
CA ALA A 79 -10.77 -2.74 -7.77
C ALA A 79 -11.68 -3.93 -7.97
N GLU A 80 -11.35 -5.07 -7.36
CA GLU A 80 -12.17 -6.26 -7.46
C GLU A 80 -13.50 -6.08 -6.74
N GLU A 81 -13.53 -5.23 -5.72
CA GLU A 81 -14.77 -4.96 -4.99
C GLU A 81 -15.60 -3.87 -5.65
N GLY A 82 -15.14 -3.34 -6.77
CA GLY A 82 -15.93 -2.36 -7.51
C GLY A 82 -15.60 -0.91 -7.16
N VAL A 83 -14.57 -0.69 -6.35
CA VAL A 83 -14.15 0.67 -6.02
C VAL A 83 -13.39 1.26 -7.21
N ASN A 84 -13.70 2.52 -7.54
CA ASN A 84 -13.06 3.19 -8.66
C ASN A 84 -11.63 3.55 -8.30
N CYS A 85 -10.67 2.91 -8.99
CA CYS A 85 -9.24 3.11 -8.73
C CYS A 85 -8.54 3.92 -9.81
N SER A 86 -9.26 4.47 -10.74
CA SER A 86 -8.65 5.24 -11.82
C SER A 86 -8.30 6.68 -11.42
#